data_abd1861e2ab609574d17074d3c216875
#
_entry.id   abd1861e2ab609574d17074d3c216875
#
_cell.length_a   1.000
_cell.length_b   1.000
_cell.length_c   1.000
_cell.angle_alpha   90.00
_cell.angle_beta   90.00
_cell.angle_gamma   90.00
#
_symmetry.space_group_name_H-M   'P 1'
#
loop_
_entity.id
_entity.type
_entity.pdbx_description
1 polymer ?
#
loop_
_entity_poly.entity_id
_entity_poly.type
_entity_poly.pdbx_seq_one_letter_code
_entity_poly.pdbx_strand_id
1 'polypeptide(L)'
;MTNEQKLLSYLYTIDSIQRRQLVIALSDMPYQSLTLAVRNAVKHGYVEVFRKDESNHIRISQDGVKYIRSVAKDSLDSEKRANMKRRFKGEQGRRLNRVETTSCMCRAAGIPLAKEVGISLSELLITDTQDYARFMNDYFYDKGLLFLSDELSATIKATHTVGEEYTTGRSRLVGIIINCKGIFFLYCTLDKLMRWIVSYEHRRADAITKILKDSDASKQNADFDYVCSLMYKSVIIGKTCAMIPKIITGNKYGKAVTNPGKNGIADNLLTLTNLEQVYARNYFVPTNTLGVELLSRTVTLTRDDLNQMIEMWLSEMTNTHTCVDAREYTETYIDDDNEKTLIFPIIELEELVYQKAGREKYHIVCERGTQDGISRTMGNKVIDFKDMNNEPMPAHKYDDAGIRRDGINPLTHSGYWEEEP
;
A
#
# COMPACT_ATOMS: atom_id res chain seq x y z
N MET A 1 -3.68 -17.23 21.49
CA MET A 1 -3.71 -15.78 21.80
C MET A 1 -5.16 -15.33 21.89
N THR A 2 -5.57 -14.61 22.95
CA THR A 2 -6.91 -14.03 23.05
C THR A 2 -7.10 -12.87 22.06
N ASN A 3 -8.34 -12.47 21.77
CA ASN A 3 -8.60 -11.32 20.88
C ASN A 3 -8.00 -10.00 21.41
N GLU A 4 -8.00 -9.81 22.73
CA GLU A 4 -7.31 -8.67 23.36
C GLU A 4 -5.78 -8.73 23.17
N GLN A 5 -5.19 -9.90 23.31
CA GLN A 5 -3.77 -10.09 23.06
C GLN A 5 -3.39 -9.87 21.59
N LYS A 6 -4.23 -10.30 20.65
CA LYS A 6 -4.05 -10.01 19.21
C LYS A 6 -4.06 -8.50 18.95
N LEU A 7 -5.05 -7.79 19.50
CA LEU A 7 -5.14 -6.32 19.40
C LEU A 7 -3.91 -5.64 19.99
N LEU A 8 -3.48 -6.04 21.18
CA LEU A 8 -2.34 -5.42 21.85
C LEU A 8 -1.02 -5.73 21.15
N SER A 9 -0.85 -6.95 20.62
CA SER A 9 0.33 -7.32 19.81
C SER A 9 0.42 -6.45 18.55
N TYR A 10 -0.69 -6.25 17.86
CA TYR A 10 -0.75 -5.38 16.71
C TYR A 10 -0.42 -3.92 17.07
N LEU A 11 -1.05 -3.37 18.12
CA LEU A 11 -0.75 -2.01 18.60
C LEU A 11 0.68 -1.87 19.13
N TYR A 12 1.26 -2.93 19.67
CA TYR A 12 2.67 -2.95 20.07
C TYR A 12 3.58 -2.71 18.88
N THR A 13 3.23 -3.24 17.71
CA THR A 13 4.02 -3.13 16.48
C THR A 13 3.94 -1.72 15.87
N ILE A 14 2.73 -1.14 15.80
CA ILE A 14 2.47 0.11 15.08
C ILE A 14 2.32 1.34 15.98
N ASP A 15 2.29 1.19 17.28
CA ASP A 15 2.06 2.18 18.35
C ASP A 15 0.63 2.70 18.44
N SER A 16 -0.01 3.07 17.35
CA SER A 16 -1.38 3.59 17.32
C SER A 16 -2.06 3.36 15.97
N ILE A 17 -3.39 3.41 15.97
CA ILE A 17 -4.21 3.29 14.77
C ILE A 17 -5.51 4.08 14.93
N GLN A 18 -6.07 4.58 13.82
CA GLN A 18 -7.45 5.06 13.82
C GLN A 18 -8.40 3.90 14.13
N ARG A 19 -9.31 4.12 15.07
CA ARG A 19 -10.25 3.08 15.52
C ARG A 19 -11.00 2.41 14.38
N ARG A 20 -11.42 3.18 13.36
CA ARG A 20 -12.10 2.67 12.16
C ARG A 20 -11.24 1.74 11.30
N GLN A 21 -9.91 1.90 11.30
CA GLN A 21 -8.98 1.06 10.53
C GLN A 21 -8.71 -0.29 11.19
N LEU A 22 -9.02 -0.45 12.48
CA LEU A 22 -8.86 -1.74 13.16
C LEU A 22 -9.67 -2.86 12.53
N VAL A 23 -10.85 -2.55 11.98
CA VAL A 23 -11.71 -3.55 11.32
C VAL A 23 -11.03 -4.13 10.09
N ILE A 24 -10.24 -3.33 9.39
CA ILE A 24 -9.44 -3.80 8.25
C ILE A 24 -8.18 -4.51 8.73
N ALA A 25 -7.44 -3.89 9.65
CA ALA A 25 -6.17 -4.42 10.14
C ALA A 25 -6.32 -5.79 10.84
N LEU A 26 -7.46 -6.03 11.46
CA LEU A 26 -7.79 -7.25 12.19
C LEU A 26 -9.05 -7.92 11.59
N SER A 27 -9.10 -8.01 10.26
CA SER A 27 -10.23 -8.57 9.50
C SER A 27 -10.47 -10.07 9.79
N ASP A 28 -9.46 -10.76 10.32
CA ASP A 28 -9.57 -12.13 10.84
C ASP A 28 -10.38 -12.22 12.15
N MET A 29 -10.68 -11.07 12.77
CA MET A 29 -11.45 -10.99 14.02
C MET A 29 -12.87 -10.50 13.74
N PRO A 30 -13.93 -11.25 14.14
CA PRO A 30 -15.31 -10.78 14.02
C PRO A 30 -15.49 -9.41 14.68
N TYR A 31 -16.27 -8.53 14.06
CA TYR A 31 -16.48 -7.15 14.50
C TYR A 31 -16.89 -7.03 15.98
N GLN A 32 -17.81 -7.88 16.44
CA GLN A 32 -18.25 -7.90 17.86
C GLN A 32 -17.09 -8.27 18.79
N SER A 33 -16.27 -9.24 18.40
CA SER A 33 -15.08 -9.66 19.15
C SER A 33 -14.03 -8.57 19.22
N LEU A 34 -13.83 -7.83 18.12
CA LEU A 34 -12.92 -6.69 18.06
C LEU A 34 -13.39 -5.56 18.98
N THR A 35 -14.70 -5.23 18.94
CA THR A 35 -15.30 -4.21 19.81
C THR A 35 -15.13 -4.57 21.28
N LEU A 36 -15.36 -5.84 21.65
CA LEU A 36 -15.18 -6.32 23.00
C LEU A 36 -13.69 -6.28 23.42
N ALA A 37 -12.78 -6.66 22.54
CA ALA A 37 -11.34 -6.60 22.80
C ALA A 37 -10.88 -5.15 23.06
N VAL A 38 -11.34 -4.18 22.27
CA VAL A 38 -11.05 -2.76 22.48
C VAL A 38 -11.62 -2.28 23.83
N ARG A 39 -12.89 -2.60 24.14
CA ARG A 39 -13.53 -2.22 25.40
C ARG A 39 -12.80 -2.79 26.62
N ASN A 40 -12.41 -4.05 26.56
CA ASN A 40 -11.64 -4.70 27.62
C ASN A 40 -10.27 -4.07 27.79
N ALA A 41 -9.55 -3.85 26.69
CA ALA A 41 -8.22 -3.23 26.74
C ALA A 41 -8.26 -1.78 27.29
N VAL A 42 -9.33 -1.02 27.01
CA VAL A 42 -9.56 0.29 27.62
C VAL A 42 -9.84 0.13 29.12
N LYS A 43 -10.73 -0.78 29.50
CA LYS A 43 -11.07 -1.06 30.90
C LYS A 43 -9.86 -1.48 31.75
N HIS A 44 -8.96 -2.26 31.16
CA HIS A 44 -7.72 -2.69 31.84
C HIS A 44 -6.61 -1.62 31.80
N GLY A 45 -6.84 -0.49 31.14
CA GLY A 45 -5.83 0.56 30.98
C GLY A 45 -4.69 0.22 30.02
N TYR A 46 -4.83 -0.84 29.22
CA TYR A 46 -3.81 -1.28 28.26
C TYR A 46 -3.76 -0.45 27.00
N VAL A 47 -4.83 0.25 26.68
CA VAL A 47 -4.90 1.19 25.56
C VAL A 47 -5.52 2.52 25.99
N GLU A 48 -5.11 3.56 25.28
CA GLU A 48 -5.65 4.90 25.44
C GLU A 48 -6.39 5.27 24.16
N VAL A 49 -7.60 5.83 24.32
CA VAL A 49 -8.37 6.41 23.22
C VAL A 49 -8.20 7.92 23.26
N PHE A 50 -7.86 8.51 22.14
CA PHE A 50 -7.71 9.96 22.02
C PHE A 50 -8.29 10.45 20.70
N ARG A 51 -8.86 11.65 20.71
CA ARG A 51 -9.45 12.28 19.54
C ARG A 51 -8.38 13.10 18.80
N LYS A 52 -8.31 12.90 17.48
CA LYS A 52 -7.43 13.66 16.61
C LYS A 52 -8.13 13.93 15.28
N ASP A 53 -8.15 15.20 14.86
CA ASP A 53 -8.72 15.62 13.57
C ASP A 53 -10.07 14.94 13.26
N GLU A 54 -10.99 15.00 14.23
CA GLU A 54 -12.34 14.40 14.18
C GLU A 54 -12.39 12.86 14.17
N SER A 55 -11.26 12.19 14.28
CA SER A 55 -11.21 10.73 14.36
C SER A 55 -10.67 10.22 15.69
N ASN A 56 -11.27 9.14 16.18
CA ASN A 56 -10.80 8.44 17.36
C ASN A 56 -9.61 7.55 17.02
N HIS A 57 -8.51 7.74 17.74
CA HIS A 57 -7.32 6.90 17.65
C HIS A 57 -7.18 6.07 18.93
N ILE A 58 -6.63 4.87 18.75
CA ILE A 58 -6.27 3.97 19.84
C ILE A 58 -4.76 3.81 19.81
N ARG A 59 -4.11 3.91 20.96
CA ARG A 59 -2.69 3.58 21.13
C ARG A 59 -2.48 2.68 22.32
N ILE A 60 -1.40 1.89 22.27
CA ILE A 60 -1.01 1.07 23.39
C ILE A 60 -0.46 1.95 24.53
N SER A 61 -0.88 1.68 25.77
CA SER A 61 -0.36 2.34 26.97
C SER A 61 0.93 1.67 27.44
N GLN A 62 1.60 2.30 28.44
CA GLN A 62 2.77 1.68 29.08
C GLN A 62 2.41 0.35 29.78
N ASP A 63 1.22 0.26 30.36
CA ASP A 63 0.78 -0.97 31.02
C ASP A 63 0.38 -2.05 29.99
N GLY A 64 -0.18 -1.65 28.84
CA GLY A 64 -0.40 -2.54 27.70
C GLY A 64 0.92 -3.12 27.16
N VAL A 65 1.97 -2.30 27.05
CA VAL A 65 3.31 -2.77 26.66
C VAL A 65 3.86 -3.77 27.67
N LYS A 66 3.74 -3.51 28.98
CA LYS A 66 4.19 -4.44 30.02
C LYS A 66 3.42 -5.76 29.97
N TYR A 67 2.09 -5.67 29.81
CA TYR A 67 1.23 -6.84 29.74
C TYR A 67 1.57 -7.72 28.55
N ILE A 68 1.61 -7.17 27.33
CA ILE A 68 1.87 -7.99 26.14
C ILE A 68 3.25 -8.64 26.17
N ARG A 69 4.26 -7.96 26.73
CA ARG A 69 5.59 -8.53 26.95
C ARG A 69 5.59 -9.70 27.94
N SER A 70 4.75 -9.63 28.97
CA SER A 70 4.67 -10.74 29.96
C SER A 70 4.05 -11.99 29.35
N VAL A 71 3.21 -11.83 28.30
CA VAL A 71 2.48 -12.93 27.67
C VAL A 71 3.21 -13.47 26.44
N ALA A 72 3.89 -12.61 25.66
CA ALA A 72 4.55 -12.95 24.41
C ALA A 72 6.08 -12.82 24.52
N LYS A 73 6.67 -13.49 25.51
CA LYS A 73 8.07 -13.33 25.94
C LYS A 73 9.12 -13.52 24.84
N ASP A 74 8.85 -14.35 23.86
CA ASP A 74 9.88 -14.81 22.91
C ASP A 74 9.87 -14.07 21.55
N SER A 75 8.88 -13.20 21.31
CA SER A 75 8.68 -12.55 20.00
C SER A 75 8.72 -11.03 19.99
N LEU A 76 8.96 -10.39 21.14
CA LEU A 76 8.84 -8.93 21.26
C LEU A 76 10.13 -8.27 21.73
N ASP A 77 10.52 -7.18 21.06
CA ASP A 77 11.66 -6.34 21.44
C ASP A 77 11.60 -5.90 22.90
N SER A 78 12.61 -6.31 23.68
CA SER A 78 12.69 -6.09 25.13
C SER A 78 12.83 -4.60 25.52
N GLU A 79 13.29 -3.76 24.60
CA GLU A 79 13.58 -2.35 24.86
C GLU A 79 12.46 -1.39 24.47
N LYS A 80 11.45 -1.86 23.73
CA LYS A 80 10.36 -0.99 23.29
C LYS A 80 9.60 -0.37 24.46
N ARG A 81 9.52 0.94 24.47
CA ARG A 81 8.70 1.70 25.43
C ARG A 81 7.52 2.32 24.68
N ALA A 82 6.35 2.35 25.31
CA ALA A 82 5.21 3.09 24.77
C ALA A 82 5.60 4.57 24.58
N ASN A 83 5.37 5.09 23.39
CA ASN A 83 5.80 6.45 23.07
C ASN A 83 4.72 7.46 23.52
N MET A 84 4.54 7.57 24.84
CA MET A 84 3.53 8.42 25.49
C MET A 84 3.66 9.92 25.15
N LYS A 85 4.85 10.35 24.69
CA LYS A 85 5.13 11.76 24.41
C LYS A 85 4.98 12.14 22.94
N ARG A 86 4.67 11.21 22.03
CA ARG A 86 4.49 11.56 20.63
C ARG A 86 3.30 12.50 20.46
N ARG A 87 3.59 13.72 20.08
CA ARG A 87 2.56 14.70 19.70
C ARG A 87 2.08 14.34 18.30
N PHE A 88 0.83 13.94 18.17
CA PHE A 88 0.19 13.66 16.88
C PHE A 88 -0.15 14.95 16.09
N LYS A 89 0.63 16.02 16.24
CA LYS A 89 0.42 17.30 15.55
C LYS A 89 1.45 17.49 14.43
N GLY A 90 1.05 18.24 13.40
CA GLY A 90 1.92 18.61 12.30
C GLY A 90 2.43 17.43 11.48
N GLU A 91 3.68 17.49 11.02
CA GLU A 91 4.28 16.48 10.14
C GLU A 91 4.47 15.13 10.79
N GLN A 92 4.78 15.08 12.09
CA GLN A 92 4.90 13.81 12.82
C GLN A 92 3.58 13.06 12.87
N GLY A 93 2.47 13.77 13.13
CA GLY A 93 1.15 13.17 13.10
C GLY A 93 0.78 12.65 11.70
N ARG A 94 1.09 13.40 10.64
CA ARG A 94 0.88 12.94 9.26
C ARG A 94 1.70 11.69 8.94
N ARG A 95 2.96 11.64 9.39
CA ARG A 95 3.83 10.47 9.21
C ARG A 95 3.25 9.24 9.90
N LEU A 96 2.79 9.36 11.14
CA LEU A 96 2.15 8.27 11.85
C LEU A 96 0.90 7.77 11.13
N ASN A 97 0.01 8.67 10.70
CA ASN A 97 -1.18 8.28 9.94
C ASN A 97 -0.84 7.51 8.67
N ARG A 98 0.24 7.86 7.97
CA ARG A 98 0.69 7.14 6.78
C ARG A 98 1.16 5.73 7.13
N VAL A 99 1.97 5.60 8.20
CA VAL A 99 2.44 4.29 8.69
C VAL A 99 1.27 3.43 9.12
N GLU A 100 0.35 3.97 9.92
CA GLU A 100 -0.86 3.28 10.38
C GLU A 100 -1.71 2.79 9.21
N THR A 101 -1.99 3.67 8.24
CA THR A 101 -2.80 3.34 7.06
C THR A 101 -2.13 2.25 6.22
N THR A 102 -0.83 2.39 5.94
CA THR A 102 -0.09 1.41 5.15
C THR A 102 -0.04 0.05 5.86
N SER A 103 0.28 0.02 7.15
CA SER A 103 0.32 -1.22 7.93
C SER A 103 -1.05 -1.92 7.97
N CYS A 104 -2.12 -1.14 8.13
CA CYS A 104 -3.49 -1.64 8.08
C CYS A 104 -3.80 -2.30 6.73
N MET A 105 -3.49 -1.62 5.62
CA MET A 105 -3.75 -2.11 4.27
C MET A 105 -2.94 -3.38 3.96
N CYS A 106 -1.64 -3.38 4.28
CA CYS A 106 -0.77 -4.54 4.06
C CYS A 106 -1.24 -5.75 4.87
N ARG A 107 -1.54 -5.58 6.17
CA ARG A 107 -2.04 -6.67 6.99
C ARG A 107 -3.35 -7.24 6.45
N ALA A 108 -4.31 -6.41 6.07
CA ALA A 108 -5.57 -6.85 5.50
C ALA A 108 -5.38 -7.57 4.15
N ALA A 109 -4.37 -7.17 3.37
CA ALA A 109 -3.97 -7.85 2.13
C ALA A 109 -3.23 -9.18 2.38
N GLY A 110 -3.01 -9.57 3.63
CA GLY A 110 -2.27 -10.77 4.01
C GLY A 110 -0.75 -10.59 3.94
N ILE A 111 -0.26 -9.34 3.99
CA ILE A 111 1.16 -8.99 4.01
C ILE A 111 1.50 -8.57 5.45
N PRO A 112 2.06 -9.46 6.28
CA PRO A 112 2.34 -9.14 7.67
C PRO A 112 3.52 -8.18 7.80
N LEU A 113 3.56 -7.43 8.91
CA LEU A 113 4.72 -6.64 9.25
C LEU A 113 5.85 -7.57 9.74
N ALA A 114 7.07 -7.36 9.27
CA ALA A 114 8.22 -8.15 9.67
C ALA A 114 8.39 -8.21 11.20
N LYS A 115 8.23 -7.08 11.89
CA LYS A 115 8.26 -7.00 13.36
C LYS A 115 7.13 -7.76 14.04
N GLU A 116 5.97 -7.91 13.40
CA GLU A 116 4.82 -8.65 13.97
C GLU A 116 5.10 -10.15 14.00
N VAL A 117 5.79 -10.64 12.98
CA VAL A 117 6.19 -12.05 12.87
C VAL A 117 7.58 -12.32 13.46
N GLY A 118 8.21 -11.30 14.07
CA GLY A 118 9.51 -11.42 14.74
C GLY A 118 10.67 -11.65 13.77
N ILE A 119 10.59 -11.11 12.54
CA ILE A 119 11.68 -11.14 11.57
C ILE A 119 12.30 -9.74 11.48
N SER A 120 13.63 -9.67 11.60
CA SER A 120 14.42 -8.45 11.48
C SER A 120 15.05 -8.35 10.09
N LEU A 121 15.03 -7.16 9.48
CA LEU A 121 15.70 -6.95 8.20
C LEU A 121 17.21 -7.22 8.28
N SER A 122 17.86 -6.85 9.38
CA SER A 122 19.29 -7.07 9.58
C SER A 122 19.66 -8.55 9.60
N GLU A 123 18.84 -9.38 10.25
CA GLU A 123 19.03 -10.83 10.31
C GLU A 123 18.67 -11.50 8.97
N LEU A 124 17.67 -10.97 8.26
CA LEU A 124 17.30 -11.47 6.93
C LEU A 124 18.43 -11.34 5.91
N LEU A 125 19.31 -10.37 6.07
CA LEU A 125 20.45 -10.17 5.17
C LEU A 125 21.58 -11.20 5.32
N ILE A 126 21.49 -12.06 6.36
CA ILE A 126 22.49 -13.08 6.70
C ILE A 126 21.86 -14.47 6.55
N THR A 127 22.42 -15.31 5.68
CA THR A 127 21.81 -16.60 5.29
C THR A 127 21.73 -17.64 6.40
N ASP A 128 22.65 -17.60 7.37
CA ASP A 128 22.72 -18.59 8.45
C ASP A 128 21.77 -18.26 9.62
N THR A 129 20.90 -17.27 9.46
CA THR A 129 19.96 -16.88 10.52
C THR A 129 18.62 -17.63 10.40
N GLN A 130 17.96 -17.80 11.54
CA GLN A 130 16.61 -18.33 11.59
C GLN A 130 15.61 -17.41 10.89
N ASP A 131 15.80 -16.10 10.95
CA ASP A 131 14.94 -15.11 10.31
C ASP A 131 14.97 -15.23 8.79
N TYR A 132 16.18 -15.41 8.20
CA TYR A 132 16.33 -15.65 6.77
C TYR A 132 15.60 -16.94 6.35
N ALA A 133 15.84 -18.05 7.04
CA ALA A 133 15.20 -19.32 6.69
C ALA A 133 13.67 -19.24 6.77
N ARG A 134 13.11 -18.62 7.81
CA ARG A 134 11.67 -18.40 7.95
C ARG A 134 11.12 -17.49 6.85
N PHE A 135 11.83 -16.41 6.55
CA PHE A 135 11.40 -15.50 5.47
C PHE A 135 11.31 -16.23 4.14
N MET A 136 12.36 -16.96 3.75
CA MET A 136 12.39 -17.67 2.48
C MET A 136 11.30 -18.76 2.39
N ASN A 137 11.06 -19.50 3.47
CA ASN A 137 10.10 -20.60 3.46
C ASN A 137 8.64 -20.14 3.57
N ASP A 138 8.35 -19.14 4.41
CA ASP A 138 6.98 -18.83 4.81
C ASP A 138 6.41 -17.59 4.09
N TYR A 139 7.27 -16.70 3.55
CA TYR A 139 6.84 -15.40 3.06
C TYR A 139 7.33 -15.03 1.67
N PHE A 140 8.58 -15.38 1.31
CA PHE A 140 9.21 -14.90 0.08
C PHE A 140 8.45 -15.29 -1.18
N TYR A 141 7.99 -16.53 -1.28
CA TYR A 141 7.24 -17.05 -2.44
C TYR A 141 5.72 -16.80 -2.36
N ASP A 142 5.25 -16.17 -1.30
CA ASP A 142 3.87 -15.70 -1.14
C ASP A 142 3.82 -14.17 -1.29
N LYS A 143 3.17 -13.48 -0.37
CA LYS A 143 2.95 -12.02 -0.42
C LYS A 143 4.11 -11.20 0.13
N GLY A 144 5.11 -11.83 0.71
CA GLY A 144 6.26 -11.18 1.33
C GLY A 144 5.99 -10.59 2.70
N LEU A 145 6.92 -9.74 3.15
CA LEU A 145 6.85 -9.02 4.40
C LEU A 145 6.96 -7.51 4.20
N LEU A 146 6.26 -6.75 5.05
CA LEU A 146 6.40 -5.30 5.14
C LEU A 146 7.48 -4.93 6.15
N PHE A 147 8.55 -4.28 5.68
CA PHE A 147 9.59 -3.64 6.48
C PHE A 147 9.33 -2.13 6.55
N LEU A 148 9.13 -1.59 7.75
CA LEU A 148 8.83 -0.17 7.92
C LEU A 148 10.08 0.71 7.81
N SER A 149 9.89 1.99 7.48
CA SER A 149 11.00 2.92 7.18
C SER A 149 11.91 3.22 8.38
N ASP A 150 11.47 3.02 9.61
CA ASP A 150 12.32 3.15 10.81
C ASP A 150 13.30 1.96 10.93
N GLU A 151 12.84 0.75 10.65
CA GLU A 151 13.69 -0.44 10.58
C GLU A 151 14.71 -0.34 9.44
N LEU A 152 14.25 0.03 8.23
CA LEU A 152 15.13 0.32 7.09
C LEU A 152 16.21 1.36 7.46
N SER A 153 15.85 2.40 8.20
CA SER A 153 16.78 3.43 8.64
C SER A 153 17.79 2.92 9.66
N ALA A 154 17.37 2.02 10.55
CA ALA A 154 18.26 1.40 11.53
C ALA A 154 19.28 0.48 10.83
N THR A 155 18.81 -0.37 9.91
CA THR A 155 19.68 -1.25 9.11
C THR A 155 20.68 -0.48 8.26
N ILE A 156 20.23 0.57 7.54
CA ILE A 156 21.13 1.42 6.75
C ILE A 156 22.23 2.03 7.63
N LYS A 157 21.87 2.54 8.83
CA LYS A 157 22.85 3.14 9.75
C LYS A 157 23.85 2.13 10.29
N ALA A 158 23.43 0.88 10.50
CA ALA A 158 24.29 -0.17 11.02
C ALA A 158 25.29 -0.69 9.99
N THR A 159 24.91 -0.67 8.70
CA THR A 159 25.73 -1.21 7.59
C THR A 159 26.68 -0.19 6.96
N HIS A 160 26.44 1.12 7.12
CA HIS A 160 27.30 2.15 6.55
C HIS A 160 28.42 2.58 7.50
N THR A 161 29.65 2.53 7.00
CA THR A 161 30.84 3.11 7.64
C THR A 161 30.73 4.65 7.73
N VAL A 162 31.27 5.19 8.81
CA VAL A 162 31.32 6.62 9.15
C VAL A 162 31.82 7.43 7.93
N GLY A 163 31.00 8.35 7.40
CA GLY A 163 31.38 9.27 6.33
C GLY A 163 30.33 9.53 5.24
N GLU A 164 29.35 8.66 5.06
CA GLU A 164 28.27 8.89 4.11
C GLU A 164 27.04 9.48 4.87
N GLU A 165 26.83 10.79 4.71
CA GLU A 165 25.62 11.46 5.21
C GLU A 165 24.37 10.99 4.44
N TYR A 166 23.87 9.80 4.78
CA TYR A 166 22.52 9.41 4.35
C TYR A 166 21.48 10.15 5.18
N THR A 167 21.02 11.27 4.66
CA THR A 167 19.93 12.05 5.26
C THR A 167 18.60 11.31 5.12
N THR A 168 18.47 10.17 5.80
CA THR A 168 17.28 9.28 5.78
C THR A 168 16.03 9.95 6.33
N GLY A 169 16.17 11.06 7.06
CA GLY A 169 15.08 11.72 7.77
C GLY A 169 14.09 12.52 6.91
N ARG A 170 14.38 12.75 5.62
CA ARG A 170 13.55 13.56 4.73
C ARG A 170 12.74 12.76 3.72
N SER A 171 13.04 11.47 3.52
CA SER A 171 12.27 10.58 2.65
C SER A 171 10.84 10.41 3.17
N ARG A 172 9.92 10.23 2.25
CA ARG A 172 8.49 9.98 2.49
C ARG A 172 8.12 8.50 2.41
N LEU A 173 9.09 7.66 2.17
CA LEU A 173 8.93 6.21 2.17
C LEU A 173 8.34 5.74 3.51
N VAL A 174 7.27 4.96 3.44
CA VAL A 174 6.62 4.35 4.61
C VAL A 174 7.28 3.02 4.95
N GLY A 175 7.61 2.24 3.93
CA GLY A 175 8.24 0.93 4.05
C GLY A 175 8.44 0.29 2.70
N ILE A 176 8.92 -0.95 2.70
CA ILE A 176 9.04 -1.78 1.51
C ILE A 176 8.39 -3.14 1.75
N ILE A 177 7.84 -3.73 0.69
CA ILE A 177 7.48 -5.14 0.67
C ILE A 177 8.55 -5.87 -0.15
N ILE A 178 9.02 -6.99 0.37
CA ILE A 178 9.98 -7.86 -0.33
C ILE A 178 9.33 -9.23 -0.52
N ASN A 179 9.24 -9.70 -1.77
CA ASN A 179 8.84 -11.05 -2.14
C ASN A 179 9.51 -11.50 -3.45
N CYS A 180 9.20 -12.68 -3.94
CA CYS A 180 9.77 -13.23 -5.18
C CYS A 180 9.40 -12.45 -6.46
N LYS A 181 8.45 -11.50 -6.40
CA LYS A 181 8.06 -10.64 -7.53
C LYS A 181 8.79 -9.30 -7.56
N GLY A 182 9.50 -8.95 -6.49
CA GLY A 182 10.27 -7.72 -6.43
C GLY A 182 10.29 -7.02 -5.08
N ILE A 183 10.83 -5.80 -5.13
CA ILE A 183 10.86 -4.88 -4.00
C ILE A 183 9.90 -3.74 -4.32
N PHE A 184 8.85 -3.61 -3.50
CA PHE A 184 7.81 -2.61 -3.68
C PHE A 184 7.97 -1.50 -2.62
N PHE A 185 8.23 -0.29 -3.08
CA PHE A 185 8.41 0.89 -2.24
C PHE A 185 7.06 1.55 -1.96
N LEU A 186 6.66 1.65 -0.69
CA LEU A 186 5.32 2.10 -0.30
C LEU A 186 5.29 3.57 0.09
N TYR A 187 4.40 4.31 -0.54
CA TYR A 187 4.10 5.71 -0.25
C TYR A 187 2.62 5.87 0.09
N CYS A 188 2.29 6.71 1.07
CA CYS A 188 0.91 6.97 1.43
C CYS A 188 0.61 8.47 1.34
N THR A 189 -0.23 8.87 0.38
CA THR A 189 -0.60 10.28 0.16
C THR A 189 -1.79 10.72 1.01
N LEU A 190 -2.62 9.76 1.47
CA LEU A 190 -3.94 10.03 2.05
C LEU A 190 -4.83 10.81 1.07
N ASP A 191 -5.30 12.01 1.43
CA ASP A 191 -6.24 12.84 0.66
C ASP A 191 -5.60 13.97 -0.16
N LYS A 192 -4.28 14.19 0.01
CA LYS A 192 -3.54 15.31 -0.61
C LYS A 192 -2.20 14.84 -1.14
N LEU A 193 -1.77 15.44 -2.26
CA LEU A 193 -0.41 15.25 -2.73
C LEU A 193 0.58 15.64 -1.63
N MET A 194 1.51 14.76 -1.34
CA MET A 194 2.52 15.02 -0.33
C MET A 194 3.76 15.66 -0.95
N ARG A 195 4.50 16.41 -0.14
CA ARG A 195 5.83 16.87 -0.51
C ARG A 195 6.74 15.67 -0.72
N TRP A 196 7.41 15.62 -1.86
CA TRP A 196 8.24 14.50 -2.28
C TRP A 196 9.42 15.06 -3.09
N ILE A 197 10.63 14.75 -2.70
CA ILE A 197 11.84 15.30 -3.30
C ILE A 197 12.62 14.17 -3.92
N VAL A 198 12.72 14.17 -5.26
CA VAL A 198 13.35 13.11 -6.07
C VAL A 198 14.71 12.69 -5.53
N SER A 199 15.60 13.63 -5.26
CA SER A 199 16.96 13.32 -4.81
C SER A 199 17.02 12.61 -3.45
N TYR A 200 16.07 12.85 -2.55
CA TYR A 200 16.01 12.14 -1.27
C TYR A 200 15.43 10.75 -1.41
N GLU A 201 14.43 10.59 -2.26
CA GLU A 201 13.80 9.29 -2.49
C GLU A 201 14.72 8.38 -3.31
N HIS A 202 15.41 8.92 -4.32
CA HIS A 202 16.40 8.19 -5.10
C HIS A 202 17.54 7.66 -4.21
N ARG A 203 18.16 8.54 -3.40
CA ARG A 203 19.21 8.10 -2.46
C ARG A 203 18.70 7.05 -1.47
N ARG A 204 17.43 7.16 -1.06
CA ARG A 204 16.82 6.19 -0.14
C ARG A 204 16.63 4.84 -0.82
N ALA A 205 16.11 4.83 -2.05
CA ALA A 205 15.94 3.62 -2.84
C ALA A 205 17.29 2.95 -3.10
N ASP A 206 18.28 3.73 -3.53
CA ASP A 206 19.65 3.24 -3.80
C ASP A 206 20.28 2.63 -2.55
N ALA A 207 20.18 3.29 -1.40
CA ALA A 207 20.73 2.79 -0.14
C ALA A 207 20.09 1.46 0.27
N ILE A 208 18.77 1.34 0.15
CA ILE A 208 18.05 0.09 0.46
C ILE A 208 18.49 -1.02 -0.48
N THR A 209 18.50 -0.74 -1.77
CA THR A 209 18.84 -1.77 -2.76
C THR A 209 20.31 -2.19 -2.67
N LYS A 210 21.21 -1.26 -2.42
CA LYS A 210 22.63 -1.56 -2.20
C LYS A 210 22.79 -2.54 -1.03
N ILE A 211 22.12 -2.28 0.11
CA ILE A 211 22.20 -3.16 1.28
C ILE A 211 21.66 -4.55 0.96
N LEU A 212 20.51 -4.64 0.28
CA LEU A 212 19.93 -5.93 -0.11
C LEU A 212 20.84 -6.68 -1.07
N LYS A 213 21.38 -5.99 -2.08
CA LYS A 213 22.23 -6.58 -3.12
C LYS A 213 23.62 -6.98 -2.61
N ASP A 214 24.19 -6.22 -1.69
CA ASP A 214 25.50 -6.51 -1.11
C ASP A 214 25.43 -7.54 0.03
N SER A 215 24.23 -7.99 0.42
CA SER A 215 24.00 -8.93 1.52
C SER A 215 24.52 -10.34 1.20
N ASP A 216 24.73 -11.13 2.25
CA ASP A 216 25.03 -12.55 2.10
C ASP A 216 23.85 -13.32 1.51
N ALA A 217 22.60 -12.91 1.85
CA ALA A 217 21.39 -13.47 1.28
C ALA A 217 21.36 -13.38 -0.25
N SER A 218 21.70 -12.21 -0.82
CA SER A 218 21.78 -12.03 -2.28
C SER A 218 22.91 -12.85 -2.90
N LYS A 219 24.09 -12.89 -2.28
CA LYS A 219 25.25 -13.64 -2.80
C LYS A 219 25.07 -15.16 -2.81
N GLN A 220 24.24 -15.71 -1.92
CA GLN A 220 24.08 -17.15 -1.73
C GLN A 220 22.77 -17.71 -2.26
N ASN A 221 21.76 -16.85 -2.53
CA ASN A 221 20.46 -17.26 -3.04
C ASN A 221 20.13 -16.56 -4.35
N ALA A 222 20.06 -17.34 -5.44
CA ALA A 222 19.83 -16.84 -6.78
C ALA A 222 18.47 -16.15 -6.95
N ASP A 223 17.41 -16.64 -6.29
CA ASP A 223 16.08 -16.03 -6.37
C ASP A 223 16.04 -14.67 -5.64
N PHE A 224 16.71 -14.58 -4.49
CA PHE A 224 16.83 -13.32 -3.78
C PHE A 224 17.69 -12.31 -4.54
N ASP A 225 18.82 -12.74 -5.13
CA ASP A 225 19.68 -11.91 -6.01
C ASP A 225 18.92 -11.42 -7.24
N TYR A 226 18.14 -12.31 -7.86
CA TYR A 226 17.28 -11.94 -8.98
C TYR A 226 16.31 -10.81 -8.59
N VAL A 227 15.62 -10.92 -7.46
CA VAL A 227 14.71 -9.88 -6.96
C VAL A 227 15.44 -8.56 -6.69
N CYS A 228 16.64 -8.61 -6.12
CA CYS A 228 17.48 -7.43 -5.89
C CYS A 228 17.99 -6.79 -7.20
N SER A 229 17.99 -7.52 -8.30
CA SER A 229 18.38 -7.03 -9.64
C SER A 229 17.22 -6.47 -10.46
N LEU A 230 15.96 -6.75 -10.05
CA LEU A 230 14.78 -6.24 -10.73
C LEU A 230 14.66 -4.72 -10.60
N MET A 231 14.00 -4.11 -11.58
CA MET A 231 13.67 -2.69 -11.52
C MET A 231 12.77 -2.39 -10.32
N TYR A 232 12.99 -1.25 -9.68
CA TYR A 232 12.23 -0.81 -8.52
C TYR A 232 10.79 -0.49 -8.90
N LYS A 233 9.87 -0.92 -8.05
CA LYS A 233 8.43 -0.70 -8.19
C LYS A 233 7.94 0.15 -7.03
N SER A 234 7.01 1.09 -7.26
CA SER A 234 6.37 1.83 -6.19
C SER A 234 4.88 1.52 -6.09
N VAL A 235 4.33 1.55 -4.89
CA VAL A 235 2.90 1.48 -4.64
C VAL A 235 2.47 2.71 -3.86
N ILE A 236 1.58 3.49 -4.44
CA ILE A 236 1.05 4.72 -3.87
C ILE A 236 -0.32 4.42 -3.26
N ILE A 237 -0.40 4.54 -1.94
CA ILE A 237 -1.64 4.37 -1.19
C ILE A 237 -2.30 5.74 -1.05
N GLY A 238 -3.49 5.92 -1.66
CA GLY A 238 -4.26 7.17 -1.59
C GLY A 238 -5.64 6.96 -0.99
N LYS A 239 -6.29 8.03 -0.52
CA LYS A 239 -7.60 7.93 0.13
C LYS A 239 -8.66 7.32 -0.80
N THR A 240 -8.70 7.76 -2.06
CA THR A 240 -9.65 7.33 -3.09
C THR A 240 -8.99 7.35 -4.45
N CYS A 241 -9.61 6.72 -5.44
CA CYS A 241 -9.15 6.75 -6.84
C CYS A 241 -9.16 8.17 -7.45
N ALA A 242 -9.87 9.13 -6.86
CA ALA A 242 -9.78 10.56 -7.23
C ALA A 242 -8.39 11.17 -7.03
N MET A 243 -7.48 10.46 -6.34
CA MET A 243 -6.07 10.87 -6.24
C MET A 243 -5.27 10.60 -7.52
N ILE A 244 -5.66 9.64 -8.35
CA ILE A 244 -4.95 9.24 -9.58
C ILE A 244 -4.70 10.44 -10.50
N PRO A 245 -5.71 11.19 -10.96
CA PRO A 245 -5.47 12.35 -11.83
C PRO A 245 -4.63 13.45 -11.16
N LYS A 246 -4.68 13.57 -9.84
CA LYS A 246 -3.84 14.53 -9.10
C LYS A 246 -2.36 14.12 -9.12
N ILE A 247 -2.08 12.82 -8.96
CA ILE A 247 -0.71 12.28 -9.02
C ILE A 247 -0.17 12.42 -10.44
N ILE A 248 -0.96 12.08 -11.45
CA ILE A 248 -0.54 12.15 -12.85
C ILE A 248 -0.25 13.60 -13.27
N THR A 249 -1.10 14.55 -12.90
CA THR A 249 -1.00 15.95 -13.40
C THR A 249 -0.21 16.88 -12.46
N GLY A 250 0.07 16.49 -11.24
CA GLY A 250 0.66 17.35 -10.22
C GLY A 250 -0.26 18.47 -9.71
N ASN A 251 -1.55 18.45 -10.07
CA ASN A 251 -2.50 19.50 -9.75
C ASN A 251 -3.57 19.01 -8.79
N LYS A 252 -3.87 19.78 -7.74
CA LYS A 252 -4.90 19.44 -6.76
C LYS A 252 -6.30 19.23 -7.36
N TYR A 253 -6.55 19.74 -8.57
CA TYR A 253 -7.80 19.60 -9.31
C TYR A 253 -7.73 18.56 -10.42
N GLY A 254 -6.59 17.85 -10.60
CA GLY A 254 -6.41 16.90 -11.69
C GLY A 254 -6.31 17.53 -13.07
N LYS A 255 -6.11 18.85 -13.17
CA LYS A 255 -5.93 19.58 -14.45
C LYS A 255 -4.45 19.77 -14.71
N ALA A 256 -4.02 19.64 -15.97
CA ALA A 256 -2.62 19.87 -16.33
C ALA A 256 -2.14 21.25 -15.87
N VAL A 257 -0.95 21.29 -15.26
CA VAL A 257 -0.31 22.55 -14.87
C VAL A 257 0.27 23.18 -16.13
N THR A 258 -0.33 24.27 -16.60
CA THR A 258 0.05 24.95 -17.85
C THR A 258 1.39 25.71 -17.77
N ASN A 259 1.95 25.90 -16.56
CA ASN A 259 3.26 26.54 -16.35
C ASN A 259 3.95 25.99 -15.10
N PRO A 260 4.65 24.86 -15.18
CA PRO A 260 5.33 24.28 -14.02
C PRO A 260 6.55 25.09 -13.52
N GLY A 261 7.07 26.02 -14.35
CA GLY A 261 8.38 26.64 -14.10
C GLY A 261 8.41 27.91 -13.25
N LYS A 262 7.28 28.57 -12.95
CA LYS A 262 7.32 29.86 -12.21
C LYS A 262 7.21 29.76 -10.70
N ASN A 263 6.79 28.64 -10.12
CA ASN A 263 6.58 28.52 -8.66
C ASN A 263 7.20 27.28 -8.00
N GLY A 264 7.96 26.43 -8.71
CA GLY A 264 8.68 25.29 -8.10
C GLY A 264 7.80 24.28 -7.31
N ILE A 265 6.48 24.41 -7.37
CA ILE A 265 5.55 23.63 -6.54
C ILE A 265 5.39 22.21 -7.07
N ALA A 266 5.42 22.03 -8.39
CA ALA A 266 5.34 20.69 -9.01
C ALA A 266 6.62 19.87 -8.76
N ASP A 267 7.78 20.53 -8.69
CA ASP A 267 9.10 19.86 -8.57
C ASP A 267 9.30 19.16 -7.22
N ASN A 268 8.46 19.43 -6.23
CA ASN A 268 8.58 18.87 -4.87
C ASN A 268 7.32 18.15 -4.40
N LEU A 269 6.51 17.61 -5.31
CA LEU A 269 5.30 16.83 -4.99
C LEU A 269 5.43 15.40 -5.49
N LEU A 270 4.73 14.49 -4.84
CA LEU A 270 4.57 13.12 -5.32
C LEU A 270 3.67 13.16 -6.57
N THR A 271 4.31 13.19 -7.73
CA THR A 271 3.69 13.15 -9.06
C THR A 271 4.26 12.00 -9.86
N LEU A 272 3.54 11.55 -10.89
CA LEU A 272 4.03 10.48 -11.76
C LEU A 272 5.38 10.83 -12.37
N THR A 273 5.54 12.03 -12.93
CA THR A 273 6.81 12.50 -13.52
C THR A 273 8.00 12.45 -12.54
N ASN A 274 7.75 12.69 -11.24
CA ASN A 274 8.79 12.60 -10.23
C ASN A 274 9.04 11.13 -9.82
N LEU A 275 7.99 10.31 -9.77
CA LEU A 275 8.09 8.87 -9.48
C LEU A 275 8.88 8.13 -10.55
N GLU A 276 8.64 8.40 -11.83
CA GLU A 276 9.34 7.80 -12.99
C GLU A 276 10.85 8.07 -12.99
N GLN A 277 11.32 9.09 -12.26
CA GLN A 277 12.75 9.34 -12.09
C GLN A 277 13.43 8.38 -11.10
N VAL A 278 12.64 7.63 -10.31
CA VAL A 278 13.16 6.73 -9.27
C VAL A 278 12.69 5.30 -9.50
N TYR A 279 11.46 5.12 -9.98
CA TYR A 279 10.80 3.82 -10.12
C TYR A 279 10.41 3.55 -11.56
N ALA A 280 10.62 2.32 -12.00
CA ALA A 280 10.27 1.90 -13.35
C ALA A 280 8.76 1.64 -13.50
N ARG A 281 8.07 1.32 -12.41
CA ARG A 281 6.63 1.04 -12.37
C ARG A 281 6.00 1.65 -11.13
N ASN A 282 4.84 2.26 -11.31
CA ASN A 282 4.14 3.00 -10.26
C ASN A 282 2.66 2.58 -10.20
N TYR A 283 2.29 1.90 -9.12
CA TYR A 283 0.95 1.38 -8.90
C TYR A 283 0.18 2.27 -7.91
N PHE A 284 -1.12 2.28 -8.05
CA PHE A 284 -2.01 3.00 -7.14
C PHE A 284 -3.03 2.07 -6.48
N VAL A 285 -3.25 2.24 -5.18
CA VAL A 285 -4.30 1.54 -4.43
C VAL A 285 -5.06 2.52 -3.51
N PRO A 286 -6.41 2.49 -3.49
CA PRO A 286 -7.19 3.31 -2.57
C PRO A 286 -7.21 2.71 -1.15
N THR A 287 -7.48 3.54 -0.12
CA THR A 287 -7.53 3.09 1.29
C THR A 287 -8.91 2.56 1.69
N ASN A 288 -9.39 1.54 0.99
CA ASN A 288 -10.67 0.85 1.26
C ASN A 288 -10.52 -0.66 1.02
N THR A 289 -11.59 -1.42 1.09
CA THR A 289 -11.59 -2.87 0.85
C THR A 289 -11.09 -3.24 -0.54
N LEU A 290 -11.53 -2.51 -1.57
CA LEU A 290 -11.00 -2.66 -2.93
C LEU A 290 -9.48 -2.49 -2.97
N GLY A 291 -8.94 -1.47 -2.30
CA GLY A 291 -7.49 -1.25 -2.27
C GLY A 291 -6.72 -2.36 -1.56
N VAL A 292 -7.35 -3.06 -0.61
CA VAL A 292 -6.77 -4.27 -0.01
C VAL A 292 -6.60 -5.37 -1.05
N GLU A 293 -7.63 -5.62 -1.85
CA GLU A 293 -7.59 -6.61 -2.94
C GLU A 293 -6.58 -6.20 -4.02
N LEU A 294 -6.61 -4.94 -4.46
CA LEU A 294 -5.66 -4.41 -5.44
C LEU A 294 -4.22 -4.48 -4.93
N LEU A 295 -3.97 -4.18 -3.65
CA LEU A 295 -2.64 -4.28 -3.05
C LEU A 295 -2.14 -5.73 -3.05
N SER A 296 -2.98 -6.66 -2.60
CA SER A 296 -2.66 -8.09 -2.64
C SER A 296 -2.29 -8.50 -4.07
N ARG A 297 -3.15 -8.18 -5.04
CA ARG A 297 -2.94 -8.49 -6.45
C ARG A 297 -1.67 -7.84 -7.03
N THR A 298 -1.42 -6.56 -6.73
CA THR A 298 -0.23 -5.83 -7.22
C THR A 298 1.08 -6.51 -6.82
N VAL A 299 1.14 -7.11 -5.63
CA VAL A 299 2.38 -7.75 -5.16
C VAL A 299 2.49 -9.24 -5.49
N THR A 300 1.38 -9.88 -5.90
CA THR A 300 1.38 -11.33 -6.19
C THR A 300 1.10 -11.68 -7.64
N LEU A 301 0.39 -10.81 -8.40
CA LEU A 301 -0.08 -11.13 -9.74
C LEU A 301 1.06 -11.62 -10.64
N THR A 302 0.87 -12.79 -11.21
CA THR A 302 1.75 -13.33 -12.24
C THR A 302 1.15 -13.11 -13.63
N ARG A 303 1.94 -13.31 -14.66
CA ARG A 303 1.43 -13.31 -16.02
C ARG A 303 0.42 -14.43 -16.26
N ASP A 304 0.64 -15.57 -15.63
CA ASP A 304 -0.26 -16.72 -15.74
C ASP A 304 -1.60 -16.46 -15.06
N ASP A 305 -1.60 -15.83 -13.87
CA ASP A 305 -2.84 -15.39 -13.21
C ASP A 305 -3.61 -14.40 -14.08
N LEU A 306 -2.90 -13.43 -14.70
CA LEU A 306 -3.51 -12.48 -15.61
C LEU A 306 -4.13 -13.18 -16.82
N ASN A 307 -3.41 -14.13 -17.43
CA ASN A 307 -3.91 -14.88 -18.56
C ASN A 307 -5.18 -15.67 -18.19
N GLN A 308 -5.21 -16.32 -17.01
CA GLN A 308 -6.40 -17.01 -16.53
C GLN A 308 -7.59 -16.07 -16.32
N MET A 309 -7.36 -14.88 -15.73
CA MET A 309 -8.42 -13.87 -15.55
C MET A 309 -8.97 -13.41 -16.90
N ILE A 310 -8.12 -13.22 -17.89
CA ILE A 310 -8.50 -12.80 -19.23
C ILE A 310 -9.24 -13.92 -19.97
N GLU A 311 -8.77 -15.17 -19.88
CA GLU A 311 -9.45 -16.33 -20.45
C GLU A 311 -10.85 -16.50 -19.87
N MET A 312 -11.02 -16.34 -18.56
CA MET A 312 -12.35 -16.36 -17.93
C MET A 312 -13.22 -15.23 -18.48
N TRP A 313 -12.72 -14.02 -18.60
CA TRP A 313 -13.45 -12.88 -19.17
C TRP A 313 -13.83 -13.15 -20.63
N LEU A 314 -12.90 -13.62 -21.46
CA LEU A 314 -13.14 -13.94 -22.87
C LEU A 314 -14.18 -15.05 -23.05
N SER A 315 -14.22 -16.03 -22.14
CA SER A 315 -15.18 -17.13 -22.22
C SER A 315 -16.64 -16.69 -22.05
N GLU A 316 -16.88 -15.53 -21.46
CA GLU A 316 -18.20 -14.94 -21.27
C GLU A 316 -18.61 -14.01 -22.43
N MET A 317 -17.70 -13.77 -23.39
CA MET A 317 -17.96 -12.92 -24.53
C MET A 317 -18.64 -13.70 -25.68
N THR A 318 -19.60 -13.03 -26.33
CA THR A 318 -20.29 -13.58 -27.50
C THR A 318 -19.54 -13.36 -28.80
N ASN A 319 -18.71 -12.32 -28.84
CA ASN A 319 -17.95 -11.92 -30.03
C ASN A 319 -16.51 -12.43 -29.95
N THR A 320 -15.88 -12.61 -31.11
CA THR A 320 -14.46 -12.93 -31.18
C THR A 320 -13.62 -11.73 -30.78
N HIS A 321 -12.66 -11.94 -29.87
CA HIS A 321 -11.76 -10.90 -29.42
C HIS A 321 -10.32 -11.26 -29.74
N THR A 322 -9.59 -10.35 -30.36
CA THR A 322 -8.16 -10.54 -30.70
C THR A 322 -7.29 -9.59 -29.89
N CYS A 323 -6.30 -10.11 -29.19
CA CYS A 323 -5.33 -9.30 -28.48
C CYS A 323 -4.45 -8.54 -29.47
N VAL A 324 -4.39 -7.22 -29.33
CA VAL A 324 -3.61 -6.32 -30.22
C VAL A 324 -2.46 -5.63 -29.50
N ASP A 325 -2.50 -5.52 -28.18
CA ASP A 325 -1.41 -5.01 -27.35
C ASP A 325 -1.44 -5.73 -26.00
N ALA A 326 -0.33 -6.39 -25.63
CA ALA A 326 -0.15 -7.09 -24.37
C ALA A 326 1.02 -6.48 -23.64
N ARG A 327 0.75 -5.90 -22.47
CA ARG A 327 1.76 -5.35 -21.55
C ARG A 327 1.87 -6.19 -20.29
N GLU A 328 2.71 -5.80 -19.35
CA GLU A 328 2.96 -6.61 -18.17
C GLU A 328 1.67 -6.99 -17.42
N TYR A 329 0.76 -6.02 -17.24
CA TYR A 329 -0.51 -6.20 -16.50
C TYR A 329 -1.72 -5.55 -17.19
N THR A 330 -1.61 -5.18 -18.45
CA THR A 330 -2.70 -4.52 -19.19
C THR A 330 -2.76 -5.08 -20.59
N GLU A 331 -3.93 -5.45 -21.06
CA GLU A 331 -4.12 -5.95 -22.41
C GLU A 331 -5.22 -5.19 -23.13
N THR A 332 -5.03 -5.02 -24.43
CA THR A 332 -6.00 -4.40 -25.34
C THR A 332 -6.48 -5.43 -26.33
N TYR A 333 -7.80 -5.56 -26.47
CA TYR A 333 -8.46 -6.46 -27.37
C TYR A 333 -9.27 -5.65 -28.39
N ILE A 334 -9.44 -6.20 -29.60
CA ILE A 334 -10.33 -5.69 -30.64
C ILE A 334 -11.36 -6.79 -30.95
N ASP A 335 -12.63 -6.43 -31.00
CA ASP A 335 -13.71 -7.29 -31.41
C ASP A 335 -13.96 -7.25 -32.92
N ASP A 336 -14.98 -7.99 -33.39
CA ASP A 336 -15.39 -8.08 -34.82
C ASP A 336 -15.90 -6.75 -35.36
N ASP A 337 -16.36 -5.83 -34.51
CA ASP A 337 -16.83 -4.47 -34.88
C ASP A 337 -15.69 -3.42 -34.81
N ASN A 338 -14.46 -3.82 -34.60
CA ASN A 338 -13.26 -3.00 -34.38
C ASN A 338 -13.38 -2.09 -33.13
N GLU A 339 -14.22 -2.44 -32.16
CA GLU A 339 -14.26 -1.77 -30.88
C GLU A 339 -13.13 -2.29 -29.98
N LYS A 340 -12.50 -1.38 -29.24
CA LYS A 340 -11.34 -1.71 -28.39
C LYS A 340 -11.73 -1.86 -26.95
N THR A 341 -11.35 -2.98 -26.36
CA THR A 341 -11.50 -3.25 -24.94
C THR A 341 -10.14 -3.26 -24.26
N LEU A 342 -10.01 -2.53 -23.16
CA LEU A 342 -8.80 -2.37 -22.39
C LEU A 342 -9.02 -2.93 -20.98
N ILE A 343 -8.19 -3.88 -20.58
CA ILE A 343 -8.31 -4.62 -19.32
C ILE A 343 -7.27 -4.13 -18.30
N PHE A 344 -7.76 -3.63 -17.14
CA PHE A 344 -6.95 -3.14 -16.04
C PHE A 344 -7.22 -3.97 -14.76
N PRO A 345 -6.52 -5.08 -14.51
CA PRO A 345 -6.67 -5.87 -13.28
C PRO A 345 -6.06 -5.19 -12.06
N ILE A 346 -5.10 -4.30 -12.27
CA ILE A 346 -4.44 -3.43 -11.29
C ILE A 346 -4.31 -2.02 -11.86
N ILE A 347 -4.07 -1.02 -11.01
CA ILE A 347 -3.92 0.37 -11.45
C ILE A 347 -2.43 0.70 -11.60
N GLU A 348 -1.92 0.63 -12.82
CA GLU A 348 -0.59 1.10 -13.20
C GLU A 348 -0.70 2.51 -13.80
N LEU A 349 0.01 3.48 -13.20
CA LEU A 349 -0.18 4.90 -13.55
C LEU A 349 0.39 5.27 -14.92
N GLU A 350 1.51 4.67 -15.31
CA GLU A 350 2.14 4.85 -16.62
C GLU A 350 1.19 4.39 -17.73
N GLU A 351 0.54 3.26 -17.52
CA GLU A 351 -0.37 2.70 -18.49
C GLU A 351 -1.57 3.60 -18.73
N LEU A 352 -2.17 4.17 -17.68
CA LEU A 352 -3.26 5.14 -17.82
C LEU A 352 -2.86 6.36 -18.63
N VAL A 353 -1.61 6.84 -18.49
CA VAL A 353 -1.08 7.99 -19.26
C VAL A 353 -0.85 7.59 -20.72
N TYR A 354 -0.28 6.42 -20.95
CA TYR A 354 -0.03 5.89 -22.28
C TYR A 354 -1.34 5.76 -23.09
N GLN A 355 -2.34 5.10 -22.53
CA GLN A 355 -3.63 4.90 -23.17
C GLN A 355 -4.39 6.23 -23.41
N LYS A 356 -4.26 7.19 -22.48
CA LYS A 356 -4.81 8.53 -22.64
C LYS A 356 -4.18 9.29 -23.82
N ALA A 357 -2.88 9.12 -24.05
CA ALA A 357 -2.16 9.80 -25.13
C ALA A 357 -2.55 9.29 -26.52
N GLY A 358 -3.05 8.07 -26.63
CA GLY A 358 -3.55 7.47 -27.84
C GLY A 358 -4.73 8.24 -28.45
N ARG A 359 -5.12 7.90 -29.68
CA ARG A 359 -6.31 8.47 -30.35
C ARG A 359 -7.57 7.68 -30.11
N GLU A 360 -7.44 6.48 -29.65
CA GLU A 360 -8.49 5.47 -29.52
C GLU A 360 -9.45 5.75 -28.37
N LYS A 361 -10.62 5.13 -28.45
CA LYS A 361 -11.57 5.01 -27.35
C LYS A 361 -11.68 3.55 -26.93
N TYR A 362 -12.04 3.31 -25.68
CA TYR A 362 -12.01 1.98 -25.09
C TYR A 362 -13.27 1.69 -24.28
N HIS A 363 -13.73 0.46 -24.37
CA HIS A 363 -14.47 -0.19 -23.32
C HIS A 363 -13.46 -0.59 -22.23
N ILE A 364 -13.73 -0.28 -20.98
CA ILE A 364 -12.78 -0.51 -19.88
C ILE A 364 -13.27 -1.65 -19.01
N VAL A 365 -12.45 -2.70 -18.89
CA VAL A 365 -12.67 -3.77 -17.92
C VAL A 365 -11.74 -3.54 -16.72
N CYS A 366 -12.32 -3.35 -15.54
CA CYS A 366 -11.56 -3.06 -14.33
C CYS A 366 -12.34 -3.45 -13.06
N GLU A 367 -11.69 -3.40 -11.91
CA GLU A 367 -12.35 -3.65 -10.63
C GLU A 367 -13.35 -2.55 -10.27
N ARG A 368 -14.50 -2.97 -9.71
CA ARG A 368 -15.55 -2.05 -9.23
C ARG A 368 -14.98 -1.09 -8.19
N GLY A 369 -15.17 0.21 -8.41
CA GLY A 369 -14.67 1.28 -7.55
C GLY A 369 -13.40 1.97 -8.07
N THR A 370 -12.80 1.48 -9.18
CA THR A 370 -11.67 2.16 -9.84
C THR A 370 -12.12 3.14 -10.93
N GLN A 371 -13.36 3.03 -11.41
CA GLN A 371 -13.89 3.77 -12.56
C GLN A 371 -13.71 5.28 -12.44
N ASP A 372 -13.96 5.87 -11.26
CA ASP A 372 -13.86 7.31 -11.06
C ASP A 372 -12.44 7.82 -11.34
N GLY A 373 -11.42 7.13 -10.87
CA GLY A 373 -10.03 7.49 -11.12
C GLY A 373 -9.62 7.32 -12.57
N ILE A 374 -10.03 6.23 -13.21
CA ILE A 374 -9.75 5.95 -14.62
C ILE A 374 -10.50 6.95 -15.51
N SER A 375 -11.80 7.16 -15.28
CA SER A 375 -12.62 8.11 -16.03
C SER A 375 -12.08 9.54 -15.96
N ARG A 376 -11.74 10.03 -14.78
CA ARG A 376 -11.14 11.37 -14.61
C ARG A 376 -9.78 11.50 -15.28
N THR A 377 -9.04 10.40 -15.41
CA THR A 377 -7.74 10.40 -16.07
C THR A 377 -7.88 10.32 -17.57
N MET A 378 -8.63 9.36 -18.08
CA MET A 378 -8.77 9.08 -19.52
C MET A 378 -9.80 9.98 -20.20
N GLY A 379 -10.80 10.49 -19.48
CA GLY A 379 -11.79 11.44 -19.98
C GLY A 379 -12.62 10.86 -21.11
N ASN A 380 -12.65 11.54 -22.26
CA ASN A 380 -13.44 11.16 -23.44
C ASN A 380 -12.90 9.91 -24.19
N LYS A 381 -11.85 9.27 -23.69
CA LYS A 381 -11.32 8.01 -24.20
C LYS A 381 -12.12 6.80 -23.73
N VAL A 382 -12.91 6.96 -22.68
CA VAL A 382 -13.75 5.89 -22.14
C VAL A 382 -15.10 5.90 -22.83
N ILE A 383 -15.51 4.75 -23.35
CA ILE A 383 -16.85 4.50 -23.89
C ILE A 383 -17.77 4.08 -22.73
N ASP A 384 -17.42 3.00 -22.06
CA ASP A 384 -18.12 2.48 -20.89
C ASP A 384 -17.17 1.70 -19.96
N PHE A 385 -17.74 1.16 -18.89
CA PHE A 385 -17.03 0.33 -17.93
C PHE A 385 -17.76 -0.99 -17.71
N LYS A 386 -16.98 -2.08 -17.63
CA LYS A 386 -17.42 -3.40 -17.22
C LYS A 386 -16.53 -3.90 -16.09
N ASP A 387 -17.06 -4.74 -15.21
CA ASP A 387 -16.21 -5.46 -14.25
C ASP A 387 -15.58 -6.72 -14.87
N MET A 388 -14.76 -7.41 -14.11
CA MET A 388 -14.10 -8.63 -14.58
C MET A 388 -15.07 -9.79 -14.87
N ASN A 389 -16.34 -9.69 -14.43
CA ASN A 389 -17.41 -10.62 -14.78
C ASN A 389 -18.28 -10.08 -15.94
N ASN A 390 -17.78 -9.11 -16.71
CA ASN A 390 -18.46 -8.47 -17.84
C ASN A 390 -19.78 -7.76 -17.46
N GLU A 391 -20.03 -7.49 -16.19
CA GLU A 391 -21.21 -6.73 -15.78
C GLU A 391 -21.00 -5.22 -16.03
N PRO A 392 -21.98 -4.53 -16.66
CA PRO A 392 -21.89 -3.10 -16.87
C PRO A 392 -21.74 -2.33 -15.56
N MET A 393 -20.86 -1.34 -15.56
CA MET A 393 -20.60 -0.49 -14.42
C MET A 393 -20.87 0.99 -14.76
N PRO A 394 -21.69 1.70 -13.96
CA PRO A 394 -21.91 3.13 -14.18
C PRO A 394 -20.64 3.94 -13.86
N ALA A 395 -20.26 4.84 -14.75
CA ALA A 395 -19.05 5.66 -14.63
C ALA A 395 -18.98 6.54 -13.36
N HIS A 396 -20.13 6.84 -12.71
CA HIS A 396 -20.23 7.88 -11.69
C HIS A 396 -21.08 7.54 -10.46
N LYS A 397 -21.26 6.27 -10.08
CA LYS A 397 -22.12 5.87 -8.96
C LYS A 397 -21.39 5.51 -7.66
N TYR A 398 -20.10 5.72 -7.59
CA TYR A 398 -19.38 5.52 -6.33
C TYR A 398 -19.06 6.88 -5.72
N ASP A 399 -19.32 7.00 -4.41
CA ASP A 399 -18.85 8.15 -3.68
C ASP A 399 -17.30 8.22 -3.74
N ASP A 400 -16.73 9.33 -3.33
CA ASP A 400 -15.26 9.53 -3.34
C ASP A 400 -14.47 8.46 -2.58
N ALA A 401 -15.11 7.53 -1.92
CA ALA A 401 -14.50 6.42 -1.17
C ALA A 401 -14.48 5.08 -1.94
N GLY A 402 -15.05 5.01 -3.14
CA GLY A 402 -15.13 3.76 -3.91
C GLY A 402 -16.07 2.72 -3.31
N ILE A 403 -17.14 3.18 -2.59
CA ILE A 403 -18.03 2.32 -1.83
C ILE A 403 -19.31 2.09 -2.62
N ARG A 404 -19.77 0.85 -2.68
CA ARG A 404 -21.16 0.58 -3.03
C ARG A 404 -22.08 1.27 -2.03
N ARG A 405 -23.05 2.06 -2.51
CA ARG A 405 -24.06 2.70 -1.64
C ARG A 405 -24.93 1.71 -0.85
N ASP A 406 -24.88 0.45 -1.24
CA ASP A 406 -25.57 -0.70 -0.62
C ASP A 406 -24.70 -1.54 0.31
N GLY A 407 -23.41 -1.21 0.43
CA GLY A 407 -22.45 -1.88 1.29
C GLY A 407 -22.02 -1.05 2.49
N ILE A 408 -22.10 -1.63 3.68
CA ILE A 408 -21.53 -1.06 4.90
C ILE A 408 -20.02 -1.00 4.72
N ASN A 409 -19.46 0.21 4.49
CA ASN A 409 -18.02 0.38 4.51
C ASN A 409 -17.52 0.45 5.95
N PRO A 410 -16.81 -0.56 6.43
CA PRO A 410 -16.26 -0.54 7.79
C PRO A 410 -15.28 0.62 8.03
N LEU A 411 -14.76 1.26 6.95
CA LEU A 411 -13.84 2.42 7.06
C LEU A 411 -14.54 3.75 7.26
N THR A 412 -15.79 3.90 6.81
CA THR A 412 -16.53 5.18 6.82
C THR A 412 -17.72 5.19 7.74
N HIS A 413 -18.08 4.06 8.35
CA HIS A 413 -19.20 4.00 9.28
C HIS A 413 -18.81 4.62 10.63
N SER A 414 -18.85 5.95 10.67
CA SER A 414 -18.66 6.73 11.91
C SER A 414 -19.75 6.48 12.95
N GLY A 415 -20.98 6.17 12.53
CA GLY A 415 -22.15 6.08 13.40
C GLY A 415 -22.13 4.96 14.45
N TYR A 416 -21.40 3.88 14.23
CA TYR A 416 -21.34 2.77 15.21
C TYR A 416 -20.35 2.98 16.36
N TRP A 417 -19.51 3.99 16.25
CA TRP A 417 -18.46 4.23 17.24
C TRP A 417 -18.65 5.54 18.02
N GLU A 418 -19.63 6.37 17.63
CA GLU A 418 -19.85 7.68 18.23
C GLU A 418 -20.85 7.70 19.39
N GLU A 419 -21.61 6.62 19.63
CA GLU A 419 -22.73 6.60 20.58
C GLU A 419 -22.43 5.97 21.95
N GLU A 420 -21.17 5.84 22.37
CA GLU A 420 -20.94 5.48 23.78
C GLU A 420 -19.87 6.37 24.42
N PRO A 421 -20.13 6.91 25.63
CA PRO A 421 -19.23 7.79 26.37
C PRO A 421 -17.95 7.11 26.84
#